data_5962be3a800999269ac7fe3f8df06d0c
#
_entry.id   5962be3a800999269ac7fe3f8df06d0c
#
_cell.length_a   1.000
_cell.length_b   1.000
_cell.length_c   1.000
_cell.angle_alpha   90.00
_cell.angle_beta   90.00
_cell.angle_gamma   90.00
#
_symmetry.space_group_name_H-M   'P 1'
#
loop_
_entity.id
_entity.type
_entity.pdbx_description
1 polymer ?
#
loop_
_entity_poly.entity_id
_entity_poly.type
_entity_poly.pdbx_seq_one_letter_code
_entity_poly.pdbx_strand_id
1 'polypeptide(L)'
;MSKKNHSYHLVEPSPWPAVGSAAGFVLVLGGAMYMHGYPYSGIATLAGLCLVLLTMYFWWRDIIREGEFQGHHSPIVQIGLRYGMMLFIASEVMFFVAFFWAFFASSLFPVGGVWPPEGITTLDPFDLPLINTLVLLLSGSTVTWAHHALIEDDRSDFLLALLLTVLLGIFFTFLQI
;
A
#
# COMPACT_ATOMS: atom_id res chain seq x y z
N MET A 1 9.55 -22.12 28.99
CA MET A 1 8.71 -22.04 27.76
C MET A 1 7.74 -23.19 27.79
N SER A 2 6.45 -22.94 27.92
CA SER A 2 5.40 -23.96 27.86
C SER A 2 5.38 -24.59 26.45
N LYS A 3 5.55 -25.90 26.37
CA LYS A 3 5.46 -26.66 25.10
C LYS A 3 4.05 -26.52 24.56
N LYS A 4 3.85 -25.74 23.50
CA LYS A 4 2.53 -25.59 22.86
C LYS A 4 2.07 -26.96 22.34
N ASN A 5 0.95 -27.44 22.84
CA ASN A 5 0.37 -28.74 22.45
C ASN A 5 -0.44 -28.69 21.14
N HIS A 6 -0.40 -27.58 20.40
CA HIS A 6 -1.16 -27.37 19.16
C HIS A 6 -0.37 -26.48 18.18
N SER A 7 -0.70 -26.61 16.90
CA SER A 7 -0.07 -25.84 15.80
C SER A 7 -0.75 -24.48 15.54
N TYR A 8 -1.78 -24.12 16.30
CA TYR A 8 -2.49 -22.86 16.09
C TYR A 8 -1.68 -21.65 16.57
N HIS A 9 -1.77 -20.57 15.83
CA HIS A 9 -1.19 -19.27 16.20
C HIS A 9 -2.17 -18.55 17.14
N LEU A 10 -2.10 -18.85 18.41
CA LEU A 10 -2.90 -18.19 19.45
C LEU A 10 -2.01 -17.12 20.09
N VAL A 11 -2.35 -15.87 19.83
CA VAL A 11 -1.73 -14.67 20.44
C VAL A 11 -2.73 -14.00 21.38
N GLU A 12 -2.24 -13.11 22.23
CA GLU A 12 -3.10 -12.31 23.09
C GLU A 12 -4.05 -11.44 22.26
N PRO A 13 -5.31 -11.20 22.72
CA PRO A 13 -6.26 -10.35 22.03
C PRO A 13 -5.67 -8.95 21.81
N SER A 14 -5.72 -8.47 20.56
CA SER A 14 -5.20 -7.18 20.16
C SER A 14 -6.35 -6.20 19.84
N PRO A 15 -6.27 -4.93 20.27
CA PRO A 15 -7.29 -3.92 19.95
C PRO A 15 -7.16 -3.36 18.53
N TRP A 16 -6.04 -3.60 17.85
CA TRP A 16 -5.69 -2.94 16.59
C TRP A 16 -6.66 -3.16 15.45
N PRO A 17 -7.27 -4.36 15.25
CA PRO A 17 -8.29 -4.54 14.22
C PRO A 17 -9.51 -3.62 14.40
N ALA A 18 -10.00 -3.47 15.64
CA ALA A 18 -11.12 -2.59 15.94
C ALA A 18 -10.74 -1.10 15.80
N VAL A 19 -9.57 -0.72 16.30
CA VAL A 19 -9.05 0.65 16.16
C VAL A 19 -8.81 0.99 14.69
N GLY A 20 -8.22 0.07 13.92
CA GLY A 20 -7.96 0.25 12.49
C GLY A 20 -9.23 0.42 11.66
N SER A 21 -10.27 -0.37 11.97
CA SER A 21 -11.56 -0.23 11.28
C SER A 21 -12.24 1.10 11.59
N ALA A 22 -12.21 1.55 12.85
CA ALA A 22 -12.73 2.86 13.24
C ALA A 22 -11.94 4.01 12.60
N ALA A 23 -10.60 3.91 12.58
CA ALA A 23 -9.73 4.89 11.95
C ALA A 23 -9.98 4.99 10.44
N GLY A 24 -10.09 3.85 9.75
CA GLY A 24 -10.42 3.79 8.33
C GLY A 24 -11.80 4.38 8.03
N PHE A 25 -12.79 4.09 8.86
CA PHE A 25 -14.13 4.68 8.73
C PHE A 25 -14.08 6.22 8.84
N VAL A 26 -13.40 6.76 9.85
CA VAL A 26 -13.26 8.21 10.03
C VAL A 26 -12.55 8.85 8.84
N LEU A 27 -11.49 8.21 8.31
CA LEU A 27 -10.75 8.70 7.15
C LEU A 27 -11.63 8.76 5.90
N VAL A 28 -12.32 7.66 5.58
CA VAL A 28 -13.15 7.57 4.36
C VAL A 28 -14.36 8.48 4.46
N LEU A 29 -15.05 8.50 5.60
CA LEU A 29 -16.19 9.38 5.82
C LEU A 29 -15.77 10.87 5.79
N GLY A 30 -14.67 11.21 6.46
CA GLY A 30 -14.11 12.55 6.43
C GLY A 30 -13.75 13.00 5.01
N GLY A 31 -13.10 12.13 4.22
CA GLY A 31 -12.77 12.40 2.82
C GLY A 31 -14.01 12.60 1.95
N ALA A 32 -15.02 11.75 2.11
CA ALA A 32 -16.29 11.90 1.40
C ALA A 32 -16.98 13.24 1.76
N MET A 33 -17.04 13.58 3.04
CA MET A 33 -17.58 14.86 3.50
C MET A 33 -16.77 16.04 2.95
N TYR A 34 -15.44 15.92 2.86
CA TYR A 34 -14.58 16.94 2.30
C TYR A 34 -14.89 17.22 0.82
N MET A 35 -15.07 16.16 0.03
CA MET A 35 -15.46 16.28 -1.38
C MET A 35 -16.83 16.94 -1.59
N HIS A 36 -17.73 16.84 -0.59
CA HIS A 36 -19.06 17.46 -0.63
C HIS A 36 -19.11 18.85 0.04
N GLY A 37 -17.97 19.40 0.46
CA GLY A 37 -17.89 20.76 1.03
C GLY A 37 -18.46 20.90 2.45
N TYR A 38 -18.60 19.83 3.22
CA TYR A 38 -19.07 19.93 4.60
C TYR A 38 -18.08 20.66 5.51
N PRO A 39 -18.56 21.47 6.47
CA PRO A 39 -17.67 22.16 7.40
C PRO A 39 -16.90 21.16 8.27
N TYR A 40 -15.65 21.52 8.62
CA TYR A 40 -14.74 20.71 9.45
C TYR A 40 -14.33 19.34 8.88
N SER A 41 -14.77 18.99 7.69
CA SER A 41 -14.47 17.70 7.05
C SER A 41 -12.96 17.48 6.82
N GLY A 42 -12.20 18.53 6.49
CA GLY A 42 -10.74 18.45 6.37
C GLY A 42 -10.05 18.04 7.67
N ILE A 43 -10.56 18.53 8.83
CA ILE A 43 -10.05 18.13 10.15
C ILE A 43 -10.36 16.66 10.41
N ALA A 44 -11.56 16.19 10.08
CA ALA A 44 -11.97 14.80 10.24
C ALA A 44 -11.10 13.87 9.36
N THR A 45 -10.85 14.27 8.10
CA THR A 45 -9.96 13.51 7.19
C THR A 45 -8.55 13.41 7.74
N LEU A 46 -7.98 14.53 8.19
CA LEU A 46 -6.63 14.56 8.74
C LEU A 46 -6.54 13.74 10.03
N ALA A 47 -7.53 13.85 10.91
CA ALA A 47 -7.60 13.04 12.13
C ALA A 47 -7.69 11.54 11.80
N GLY A 48 -8.53 11.15 10.82
CA GLY A 48 -8.62 9.79 10.34
C GLY A 48 -7.29 9.27 9.79
N LEU A 49 -6.58 10.07 8.99
CA LEU A 49 -5.27 9.73 8.47
C LEU A 49 -4.25 9.53 9.61
N CYS A 50 -4.19 10.44 10.57
CA CYS A 50 -3.30 10.30 11.72
C CYS A 50 -3.60 9.03 12.53
N LEU A 51 -4.88 8.72 12.75
CA LEU A 51 -5.29 7.51 13.47
C LEU A 51 -4.90 6.23 12.71
N VAL A 52 -5.05 6.20 11.38
CA VAL A 52 -4.61 5.07 10.56
C VAL A 52 -3.10 4.88 10.67
N LEU A 53 -2.32 5.94 10.51
CA LEU A 53 -0.85 5.87 10.60
C LEU A 53 -0.38 5.41 11.99
N LEU A 54 -1.00 5.93 13.07
CA LEU A 54 -0.71 5.48 14.44
C LEU A 54 -1.07 4.00 14.63
N THR A 55 -2.22 3.57 14.13
CA THR A 55 -2.63 2.16 14.19
C THR A 55 -1.64 1.27 13.46
N MET A 56 -1.21 1.63 12.26
CA MET A 56 -0.20 0.91 11.51
C MET A 56 1.10 0.79 12.29
N TYR A 57 1.59 1.89 12.85
CA TYR A 57 2.83 1.90 13.61
C TYR A 57 2.78 0.95 14.82
N PHE A 58 1.74 1.05 15.64
CA PHE A 58 1.63 0.23 16.84
C PHE A 58 1.33 -1.23 16.54
N TRP A 59 0.49 -1.50 15.54
CA TRP A 59 0.17 -2.86 15.15
C TRP A 59 1.39 -3.59 14.57
N TRP A 60 2.14 -2.96 13.68
CA TRP A 60 3.35 -3.55 13.13
C TRP A 60 4.45 -3.73 14.18
N ARG A 61 4.59 -2.79 15.10
CA ARG A 61 5.48 -2.95 16.24
C ARG A 61 5.15 -4.20 17.05
N ASP A 62 3.88 -4.45 17.31
CA ASP A 62 3.44 -5.62 18.07
C ASP A 62 3.67 -6.91 17.28
N ILE A 63 3.42 -6.93 15.95
CA ILE A 63 3.75 -8.08 15.07
C ILE A 63 5.25 -8.40 15.10
N ILE A 64 6.10 -7.39 15.05
CA ILE A 64 7.57 -7.58 15.15
C ILE A 64 7.93 -8.20 16.50
N ARG A 65 7.33 -7.72 17.60
CA ARG A 65 7.56 -8.29 18.93
C ARG A 65 7.12 -9.75 19.02
N GLU A 66 5.97 -10.09 18.45
CA GLU A 66 5.45 -11.46 18.39
C GLU A 66 6.39 -12.39 17.58
N GLY A 67 6.92 -11.89 16.47
CA GLY A 67 7.82 -12.65 15.59
C GLY A 67 9.21 -12.84 16.17
N GLU A 68 9.88 -11.72 16.50
CA GLU A 68 11.30 -11.68 16.86
C GLU A 68 11.55 -12.06 18.32
N PHE A 69 10.71 -11.54 19.26
CA PHE A 69 10.98 -11.68 20.68
C PHE A 69 10.16 -12.78 21.36
N GLN A 70 8.95 -13.05 20.91
CA GLN A 70 8.06 -14.03 21.53
C GLN A 70 8.06 -15.38 20.82
N GLY A 71 8.62 -15.46 19.61
CA GLY A 71 8.75 -16.70 18.85
C GLY A 71 7.39 -17.31 18.45
N HIS A 72 6.35 -16.48 18.29
CA HIS A 72 5.01 -16.93 17.92
C HIS A 72 4.90 -17.27 16.42
N HIS A 73 5.83 -16.81 15.60
CA HIS A 73 5.85 -17.09 14.16
C HIS A 73 6.46 -18.47 13.89
N SER A 74 5.65 -19.51 14.07
CA SER A 74 6.01 -20.87 13.67
C SER A 74 6.23 -20.96 12.15
N PRO A 75 6.92 -22.01 11.62
CA PRO A 75 7.10 -22.18 10.17
C PRO A 75 5.79 -22.18 9.38
N ILE A 76 4.70 -22.69 9.95
CA ILE A 76 3.37 -22.67 9.32
C ILE A 76 2.85 -21.24 9.21
N VAL A 77 3.03 -20.42 10.26
CA VAL A 77 2.64 -19.01 10.26
C VAL A 77 3.43 -18.22 9.22
N GLN A 78 4.76 -18.47 9.11
CA GLN A 78 5.60 -17.82 8.11
C GLN A 78 5.17 -18.16 6.68
N ILE A 79 4.80 -19.41 6.40
CA ILE A 79 4.20 -19.79 5.11
C ILE A 79 2.89 -19.06 4.88
N GLY A 80 2.02 -18.99 5.88
CA GLY A 80 0.76 -18.24 5.81
C GLY A 80 0.96 -16.76 5.48
N LEU A 81 1.94 -16.10 6.09
CA LEU A 81 2.29 -14.70 5.79
C LEU A 81 2.80 -14.52 4.36
N ARG A 82 3.60 -15.46 3.83
CA ARG A 82 4.05 -15.44 2.42
C ARG A 82 2.89 -15.60 1.45
N TYR A 83 1.96 -16.53 1.71
CA TYR A 83 0.74 -16.66 0.90
C TYR A 83 -0.14 -15.42 0.99
N GLY A 84 -0.26 -14.80 2.16
CA GLY A 84 -0.95 -13.54 2.34
C GLY A 84 -0.37 -12.43 1.46
N MET A 85 0.95 -12.30 1.39
CA MET A 85 1.61 -11.33 0.51
C MET A 85 1.39 -11.66 -0.98
N MET A 86 1.46 -12.92 -1.38
CA MET A 86 1.15 -13.31 -2.77
C MET A 86 -0.29 -12.97 -3.16
N LEU A 87 -1.26 -13.22 -2.28
CA LEU A 87 -2.66 -12.86 -2.51
C LEU A 87 -2.88 -11.36 -2.55
N PHE A 88 -2.17 -10.59 -1.71
CA PHE A 88 -2.18 -9.13 -1.76
C PHE A 88 -1.67 -8.62 -3.11
N ILE A 89 -0.52 -9.10 -3.58
CA ILE A 89 0.00 -8.75 -4.91
C ILE A 89 -0.98 -9.13 -6.02
N ALA A 90 -1.60 -10.31 -5.94
CA ALA A 90 -2.62 -10.73 -6.88
C ALA A 90 -3.83 -9.77 -6.89
N SER A 91 -4.26 -9.26 -5.73
CA SER A 91 -5.34 -8.28 -5.63
C SER A 91 -4.97 -6.94 -6.29
N GLU A 92 -3.72 -6.49 -6.13
CA GLU A 92 -3.21 -5.29 -6.80
C GLU A 92 -3.17 -5.45 -8.33
N VAL A 93 -2.73 -6.62 -8.83
CA VAL A 93 -2.79 -6.93 -10.26
C VAL A 93 -4.23 -6.88 -10.78
N MET A 94 -5.18 -7.46 -10.05
CA MET A 94 -6.60 -7.43 -10.42
C MET A 94 -7.19 -6.03 -10.41
N PHE A 95 -6.73 -5.16 -9.50
CA PHE A 95 -7.09 -3.75 -9.50
C PHE A 95 -6.68 -3.06 -10.80
N PHE A 96 -5.44 -3.26 -11.24
CA PHE A 96 -4.97 -2.73 -12.54
C PHE A 96 -5.72 -3.35 -13.73
N VAL A 97 -5.99 -4.65 -13.70
CA VAL A 97 -6.79 -5.32 -14.74
C VAL A 97 -8.15 -4.65 -14.91
N ALA A 98 -8.83 -4.28 -13.82
CA ALA A 98 -10.13 -3.61 -13.88
C ALA A 98 -10.04 -2.25 -14.58
N PHE A 99 -9.03 -1.43 -14.26
CA PHE A 99 -8.83 -0.13 -14.90
C PHE A 99 -8.42 -0.24 -16.36
N PHE A 100 -7.51 -1.14 -16.70
CA PHE A 100 -7.14 -1.38 -18.09
C PHE A 100 -8.30 -1.92 -18.92
N TRP A 101 -9.10 -2.81 -18.35
CA TRP A 101 -10.32 -3.29 -19.02
C TRP A 101 -11.28 -2.13 -19.31
N ALA A 102 -11.57 -1.30 -18.30
CA ALA A 102 -12.46 -0.15 -18.50
C ALA A 102 -11.91 0.80 -19.58
N PHE A 103 -10.61 1.08 -19.57
CA PHE A 103 -9.96 1.91 -20.57
C PHE A 103 -10.06 1.31 -21.97
N PHE A 104 -9.68 0.05 -22.15
CA PHE A 104 -9.71 -0.59 -23.46
C PHE A 104 -11.14 -0.82 -23.96
N ALA A 105 -12.08 -1.17 -23.09
CA ALA A 105 -13.48 -1.27 -23.46
C ALA A 105 -14.03 0.06 -24.00
N SER A 106 -13.69 1.16 -23.32
CA SER A 106 -14.13 2.50 -23.73
C SER A 106 -13.42 3.02 -24.97
N SER A 107 -12.12 2.70 -25.15
CA SER A 107 -11.34 3.19 -26.29
C SER A 107 -11.62 2.40 -27.58
N LEU A 108 -11.83 1.08 -27.48
CA LEU A 108 -12.12 0.23 -28.62
C LEU A 108 -13.60 0.26 -29.06
N PHE A 109 -14.49 0.50 -28.08
CA PHE A 109 -15.94 0.58 -28.30
C PHE A 109 -16.50 1.88 -27.73
N PRO A 110 -16.10 3.05 -28.27
CA PRO A 110 -16.48 4.34 -27.72
C PRO A 110 -17.98 4.59 -27.88
N VAL A 111 -18.62 5.04 -26.82
CA VAL A 111 -20.01 5.51 -26.86
C VAL A 111 -20.08 6.75 -27.76
N GLY A 112 -20.85 6.66 -28.84
CA GLY A 112 -20.91 7.73 -29.87
C GLY A 112 -19.86 7.65 -30.96
N GLY A 113 -19.00 6.61 -30.97
CA GLY A 113 -18.05 6.32 -32.06
C GLY A 113 -16.81 7.24 -32.09
N VAL A 114 -16.63 8.11 -31.12
CA VAL A 114 -15.50 9.05 -31.03
C VAL A 114 -14.69 8.81 -29.75
N TRP A 115 -13.37 8.72 -29.92
CA TRP A 115 -12.41 8.60 -28.82
C TRP A 115 -11.25 9.60 -29.03
N PRO A 116 -10.80 10.33 -28.00
CA PRO A 116 -11.39 10.43 -26.65
C PRO A 116 -12.77 11.14 -26.66
N PRO A 117 -13.59 10.96 -25.59
CA PRO A 117 -14.89 11.62 -25.48
C PRO A 117 -14.76 13.15 -25.55
N GLU A 118 -15.77 13.82 -26.13
CA GLU A 118 -15.79 15.28 -26.22
C GLU A 118 -15.65 15.93 -24.84
N GLY A 119 -14.78 16.94 -24.75
CA GLY A 119 -14.51 17.68 -23.51
C GLY A 119 -13.36 17.09 -22.65
N ILE A 120 -12.74 15.96 -23.05
CA ILE A 120 -11.58 15.41 -22.38
C ILE A 120 -10.33 15.84 -23.15
N THR A 121 -9.43 16.59 -22.46
CA THR A 121 -8.08 16.88 -22.96
C THR A 121 -7.13 15.77 -22.48
N THR A 122 -6.53 15.08 -23.43
CA THR A 122 -5.54 14.02 -23.12
C THR A 122 -4.19 14.64 -22.77
N LEU A 123 -3.51 14.07 -21.78
CA LEU A 123 -2.12 14.41 -21.46
C LEU A 123 -1.20 13.83 -22.54
N ASP A 124 -0.09 14.53 -22.83
CA ASP A 124 0.96 13.98 -23.68
C ASP A 124 1.66 12.83 -22.93
N PRO A 125 1.64 11.58 -23.46
CA PRO A 125 2.24 10.44 -22.78
C PRO A 125 3.78 10.55 -22.66
N PHE A 126 4.44 11.36 -23.49
CA PHE A 126 5.89 11.55 -23.47
C PHE A 126 6.38 12.69 -22.57
N ASP A 127 5.49 13.40 -21.91
CA ASP A 127 5.80 14.44 -20.94
C ASP A 127 5.80 13.86 -19.50
N LEU A 128 5.11 14.46 -18.58
CA LEU A 128 5.04 14.08 -17.15
C LEU A 128 4.70 12.60 -16.91
N PRO A 129 3.77 11.96 -17.66
CA PRO A 129 3.48 10.55 -17.47
C PRO A 129 4.67 9.62 -17.72
N LEU A 130 5.53 9.93 -18.70
CA LEU A 130 6.77 9.19 -18.95
C LEU A 130 7.74 9.31 -17.77
N ILE A 131 7.94 10.54 -17.27
CA ILE A 131 8.83 10.80 -16.12
C ILE A 131 8.35 10.00 -14.91
N ASN A 132 7.05 10.02 -14.62
CA ASN A 132 6.44 9.25 -13.54
C ASN A 132 6.69 7.74 -13.67
N THR A 133 6.54 7.21 -14.87
CA THR A 133 6.82 5.80 -15.15
C THR A 133 8.28 5.45 -14.90
N LEU A 134 9.20 6.31 -15.34
CA LEU A 134 10.64 6.11 -15.10
C LEU A 134 11.00 6.15 -13.61
N VAL A 135 10.40 7.05 -12.84
CA VAL A 135 10.56 7.11 -11.38
C VAL A 135 10.09 5.82 -10.72
N LEU A 136 8.93 5.28 -11.12
CA LEU A 136 8.42 4.00 -10.61
C LEU A 136 9.34 2.83 -10.97
N LEU A 137 9.83 2.75 -12.20
CA LEU A 137 10.76 1.70 -12.63
C LEU A 137 12.07 1.78 -11.83
N LEU A 138 12.59 2.99 -11.60
CA LEU A 138 13.77 3.20 -10.79
C LEU A 138 13.54 2.78 -9.34
N SER A 139 12.39 3.11 -8.75
CA SER A 139 12.03 2.68 -7.38
C SER A 139 11.91 1.16 -7.28
N GLY A 140 11.41 0.50 -8.33
CA GLY A 140 11.40 -0.96 -8.44
C GLY A 140 12.81 -1.58 -8.42
N SER A 141 13.76 -0.94 -9.08
CA SER A 141 15.16 -1.38 -9.07
C SER A 141 15.81 -1.19 -7.69
N THR A 142 15.55 -0.06 -7.03
CA THR A 142 16.11 0.20 -5.69
C THR A 142 15.50 -0.69 -4.61
N VAL A 143 14.20 -1.02 -4.67
CA VAL A 143 13.59 -1.97 -3.73
C VAL A 143 14.10 -3.40 -3.95
N THR A 144 14.40 -3.78 -5.19
CA THR A 144 15.02 -5.07 -5.50
C THR A 144 16.43 -5.15 -4.92
N TRP A 145 17.22 -4.08 -5.04
CA TRP A 145 18.53 -3.97 -4.38
C TRP A 145 18.40 -4.09 -2.86
N ALA A 146 17.47 -3.36 -2.24
CA ALA A 146 17.21 -3.47 -0.81
C ALA A 146 16.89 -4.92 -0.39
N HIS A 147 16.03 -5.60 -1.14
CA HIS A 147 15.69 -6.99 -0.86
C HIS A 147 16.89 -7.93 -0.98
N HIS A 148 17.75 -7.73 -1.97
CA HIS A 148 18.96 -8.53 -2.13
C HIS A 148 19.95 -8.32 -0.99
N ALA A 149 20.21 -7.06 -0.63
CA ALA A 149 21.06 -6.71 0.52
C ALA A 149 20.52 -7.31 1.83
N LEU A 150 19.18 -7.36 2.00
CA LEU A 150 18.57 -8.00 3.17
C LEU A 150 18.83 -9.52 3.21
N ILE A 151 18.83 -10.20 2.05
CA ILE A 151 19.14 -11.64 1.97
C ILE A 151 20.62 -11.90 2.29
N GLU A 152 21.51 -10.99 1.88
CA GLU A 152 22.95 -11.05 2.12
C GLU A 152 23.37 -10.58 3.53
N ASP A 153 22.39 -10.15 4.35
CA ASP A 153 22.60 -9.62 5.70
C ASP A 153 23.42 -8.30 5.73
N ASP A 154 23.45 -7.58 4.58
CA ASP A 154 24.07 -6.25 4.48
C ASP A 154 23.09 -5.17 4.86
N ARG A 155 23.16 -4.78 6.14
CA ARG A 155 22.28 -3.77 6.72
C ARG A 155 22.53 -2.38 6.16
N SER A 156 23.74 -2.06 5.74
CA SER A 156 24.11 -0.73 5.23
C SER A 156 23.43 -0.48 3.89
N ASP A 157 23.65 -1.40 2.95
CA ASP A 157 23.08 -1.34 1.62
C ASP A 157 21.56 -1.46 1.63
N PHE A 158 21.02 -2.32 2.53
CA PHE A 158 19.58 -2.41 2.73
C PHE A 158 18.95 -1.06 3.12
N LEU A 159 19.52 -0.36 4.13
CA LEU A 159 18.98 0.91 4.59
C LEU A 159 19.09 2.00 3.54
N LEU A 160 20.22 2.07 2.82
CA LEU A 160 20.43 3.03 1.74
C LEU A 160 19.44 2.81 0.59
N ALA A 161 19.33 1.58 0.10
CA ALA A 161 18.46 1.25 -1.00
C ALA A 161 16.97 1.45 -0.65
N LEU A 162 16.57 1.12 0.60
CA LEU A 162 15.22 1.36 1.09
C LEU A 162 14.93 2.87 1.20
N LEU A 163 15.87 3.67 1.70
CA LEU A 163 15.74 5.12 1.75
C LEU A 163 15.54 5.71 0.35
N LEU A 164 16.35 5.29 -0.62
CA LEU A 164 16.20 5.73 -2.02
C LEU A 164 14.82 5.35 -2.58
N THR A 165 14.34 4.14 -2.31
CA THR A 165 13.01 3.69 -2.73
C THR A 165 11.90 4.59 -2.16
N VAL A 166 11.97 4.93 -0.87
CA VAL A 166 10.98 5.81 -0.21
C VAL A 166 11.04 7.22 -0.79
N LEU A 167 12.24 7.78 -1.01
CA LEU A 167 12.39 9.11 -1.61
C LEU A 167 11.83 9.17 -3.04
N LEU A 168 12.06 8.12 -3.85
CA LEU A 168 11.47 8.02 -5.18
C LEU A 168 9.94 7.91 -5.12
N GLY A 169 9.39 7.19 -4.14
CA GLY A 169 7.95 7.11 -3.92
C GLY A 169 7.32 8.45 -3.52
N ILE A 170 8.00 9.22 -2.66
CA ILE A 170 7.58 10.59 -2.29
C ILE A 170 7.64 11.49 -3.53
N PHE A 171 8.70 11.43 -4.31
CA PHE A 171 8.86 12.21 -5.53
C PHE A 171 7.79 11.87 -6.58
N PHE A 172 7.49 10.58 -6.78
CA PHE A 172 6.38 10.13 -7.61
C PHE A 172 5.05 10.75 -7.17
N THR A 173 4.76 10.70 -5.86
CA THR A 173 3.52 11.26 -5.30
C THR A 173 3.44 12.77 -5.53
N PHE A 174 4.57 13.48 -5.39
CA PHE A 174 4.66 14.92 -5.66
C PHE A 174 4.38 15.25 -7.13
N LEU A 175 4.84 14.42 -8.07
CA LEU A 175 4.58 14.60 -9.50
C LEU A 175 3.13 14.32 -9.90
N GLN A 176 2.36 13.60 -9.07
CA GLN A 176 0.94 13.28 -9.31
C GLN A 176 -0.03 14.40 -8.85
N ILE A 177 0.41 15.34 -8.02
CA ILE A 177 -0.39 16.45 -7.48
C ILE A 177 -0.31 17.66 -8.41
#